data_1212728b24e13a7780cf9cb0662e0534
#
_entry.id   1212728b24e13a7780cf9cb0662e0534
#
_cell.length_a   1.000
_cell.length_b   1.000
_cell.length_c   1.000
_cell.angle_alpha   90.00
_cell.angle_beta   90.00
_cell.angle_gamma   90.00
#
_symmetry.space_group_name_H-M   'P 1'
#
loop_
_entity.id
_entity.type
_entity.pdbx_description
1 polymer ?
#
loop_
_entity_poly.entity_id
_entity_poly.type
_entity_poly.pdbx_seq_one_letter_code
_entity_poly.pdbx_strand_id
1 'polypeptide(L)'
;MNRLGLLIPSSNVVLEPLAAKAQARDPNLRIHVSRLGVLDVKLDEASRAQFQLETQIAAAKLLCDAKVDRIIWGGTSASWLGVAQDVAFVEAMKCITSIPITSCVLEINISLANIGAKHLGIVTPYTDDVAAQINQN
;
A
#
# COMPACT_ATOMS: atom_id res chain seq x y z
N MET A 1 8.42 -19.98 8.67
CA MET A 1 9.05 -18.78 8.05
C MET A 1 7.93 -18.04 7.34
N ASN A 2 7.64 -16.79 7.69
CA ASN A 2 6.57 -15.98 7.12
C ASN A 2 7.14 -15.11 6.00
N ARG A 3 6.62 -15.24 4.79
CA ARG A 3 7.02 -14.43 3.64
C ARG A 3 5.97 -13.36 3.39
N LEU A 4 6.37 -12.11 3.54
CA LEU A 4 5.52 -10.96 3.26
C LEU A 4 5.92 -10.35 1.91
N GLY A 5 4.97 -10.23 1.01
CA GLY A 5 5.11 -9.45 -0.21
C GLY A 5 4.77 -7.99 0.06
N LEU A 6 5.71 -7.10 -0.18
CA LEU A 6 5.52 -5.66 -0.03
C LEU A 6 5.56 -5.01 -1.40
N LEU A 7 4.40 -4.52 -1.86
CA LEU A 7 4.27 -3.76 -3.09
C LEU A 7 4.42 -2.28 -2.78
N ILE A 8 5.36 -1.59 -3.42
CA ILE A 8 5.67 -0.18 -3.09
C ILE A 8 5.77 0.71 -4.33
N PRO A 9 5.48 2.01 -4.19
CA PRO A 9 5.79 3.00 -5.22
C PRO A 9 7.30 3.04 -5.52
N SER A 10 7.68 3.20 -6.79
CA SER A 10 9.09 3.22 -7.20
C SER A 10 9.90 4.35 -6.58
N SER A 11 9.27 5.47 -6.29
CA SER A 11 9.88 6.63 -5.62
C SER A 11 9.98 6.49 -4.09
N ASN A 12 9.34 5.47 -3.49
CA ASN A 12 9.40 5.28 -2.04
C ASN A 12 10.77 4.71 -1.63
N VAL A 13 11.50 5.44 -0.79
CA VAL A 13 12.82 5.05 -0.27
C VAL A 13 12.78 4.72 1.22
N VAL A 14 11.61 4.76 1.86
CA VAL A 14 11.44 4.60 3.31
C VAL A 14 11.06 3.18 3.68
N LEU A 15 10.19 2.54 2.90
CA LEU A 15 9.60 1.25 3.29
C LEU A 15 10.62 0.10 3.27
N GLU A 16 11.59 0.06 2.36
CA GLU A 16 12.60 -0.99 2.36
C GLU A 16 13.54 -0.95 3.59
N PRO A 17 14.06 0.22 4.02
CA PRO A 17 14.77 0.31 5.30
C PRO A 17 13.93 -0.10 6.51
N LEU A 18 12.63 0.21 6.52
CA LEU A 18 11.72 -0.24 7.57
C LEU A 18 11.50 -1.75 7.53
N ALA A 19 11.34 -2.33 6.34
CA ALA A 19 11.24 -3.77 6.13
C ALA A 19 12.49 -4.51 6.63
N ALA A 20 13.67 -3.98 6.34
CA ALA A 20 14.94 -4.52 6.85
C ALA A 20 15.00 -4.51 8.39
N LYS A 21 14.55 -3.42 9.02
CA LYS A 21 14.46 -3.33 10.49
C LYS A 21 13.46 -4.33 11.07
N ALA A 22 12.32 -4.54 10.41
CA ALA A 22 11.33 -5.54 10.84
C ALA A 22 11.89 -6.96 10.76
N GLN A 23 12.57 -7.30 9.67
CA GLN A 23 13.22 -8.60 9.50
C GLN A 23 14.35 -8.84 10.53
N ALA A 24 15.07 -7.80 10.90
CA ALA A 24 16.12 -7.89 11.92
C ALA A 24 15.55 -8.20 13.33
N ARG A 25 14.30 -7.80 13.59
CA ARG A 25 13.59 -8.04 14.86
C ARG A 25 12.87 -9.40 14.91
N ASP A 26 12.46 -9.91 13.75
CA ASP A 26 11.81 -11.23 13.64
C ASP A 26 12.57 -12.14 12.66
N PRO A 27 13.37 -13.09 13.16
CA PRO A 27 14.12 -14.01 12.32
C PRO A 27 13.26 -14.93 11.45
N ASN A 28 11.96 -15.06 11.74
CA ASN A 28 11.01 -15.84 10.96
C ASN A 28 10.35 -15.06 9.83
N LEU A 29 10.52 -13.74 9.79
CA LEU A 29 9.96 -12.86 8.76
C LEU A 29 10.93 -12.70 7.58
N ARG A 30 10.41 -12.87 6.37
CA ARG A 30 11.11 -12.51 5.11
C ARG A 30 10.20 -11.59 4.31
N ILE A 31 10.74 -10.44 3.89
CA ILE A 31 9.99 -9.46 3.10
C ILE A 31 10.57 -9.45 1.69
N HIS A 32 9.70 -9.70 0.73
CA HIS A 32 9.97 -9.63 -0.70
C HIS A 32 9.33 -8.35 -1.24
N VAL A 33 10.09 -7.55 -1.98
CA VAL A 33 9.63 -6.26 -2.48
C VAL A 33 9.36 -6.34 -3.97
N SER A 34 8.25 -5.79 -4.41
CA SER A 34 7.97 -5.46 -5.80
C SER A 34 7.62 -3.98 -5.90
N ARG A 35 8.03 -3.34 -6.98
CA ARG A 35 7.81 -1.91 -7.20
C ARG A 35 6.91 -1.67 -8.39
N LEU A 36 6.08 -0.62 -8.30
CA LEU A 36 5.36 -0.09 -9.44
C LEU A 36 5.77 1.37 -9.70
N GLY A 37 5.72 1.78 -10.97
CA GLY A 37 6.16 3.12 -11.37
C GLY A 37 5.23 4.21 -10.84
N VAL A 38 5.68 4.92 -9.81
CA VAL A 38 5.04 6.12 -9.26
C VAL A 38 6.13 7.14 -9.02
N LEU A 39 6.15 8.21 -9.80
CA LEU A 39 7.20 9.22 -9.76
C LEU A 39 6.77 10.47 -9.00
N ASP A 40 5.48 10.83 -9.07
CA ASP A 40 4.96 12.07 -8.52
C ASP A 40 3.57 11.87 -7.90
N VAL A 41 3.24 12.67 -6.91
CA VAL A 41 1.95 12.66 -6.22
C VAL A 41 1.31 14.03 -6.36
N LYS A 42 0.34 14.13 -7.28
CA LYS A 42 -0.47 15.30 -7.54
C LYS A 42 -1.91 14.89 -7.79
N LEU A 43 -2.83 15.85 -7.76
CA LEU A 43 -4.25 15.61 -8.04
C LEU A 43 -4.58 15.64 -9.54
N ASP A 44 -3.59 15.81 -10.42
CA ASP A 44 -3.79 15.79 -11.87
C ASP A 44 -4.01 14.37 -12.44
N GLU A 45 -4.50 14.30 -13.67
CA GLU A 45 -4.83 13.04 -14.34
C GLU A 45 -3.58 12.16 -14.58
N ALA A 46 -2.44 12.76 -14.92
CA ALA A 46 -1.20 12.03 -15.16
C ALA A 46 -0.69 11.35 -13.88
N SER A 47 -0.78 12.03 -12.74
CA SER A 47 -0.42 11.46 -11.44
C SER A 47 -1.39 10.35 -11.03
N ARG A 48 -2.69 10.52 -11.26
CA ARG A 48 -3.70 9.49 -10.98
C ARG A 48 -3.50 8.25 -11.85
N ALA A 49 -3.08 8.41 -13.11
CA ALA A 49 -2.83 7.30 -14.04
C ALA A 49 -1.68 6.38 -13.58
N GLN A 50 -0.76 6.84 -12.74
CA GLN A 50 0.31 6.00 -12.17
C GLN A 50 -0.22 4.91 -11.21
N PHE A 51 -1.42 5.10 -10.65
CA PHE A 51 -2.06 4.17 -9.71
C PHE A 51 -3.11 3.28 -10.39
N GLN A 52 -2.95 3.02 -11.69
CA GLN A 52 -3.88 2.14 -12.42
C GLN A 52 -3.84 0.72 -11.89
N LEU A 53 -5.02 0.11 -11.82
CA LEU A 53 -5.23 -1.22 -11.28
C LEU A 53 -4.37 -2.29 -11.98
N GLU A 54 -4.26 -2.22 -13.31
CA GLU A 54 -3.48 -3.16 -14.11
C GLU A 54 -2.00 -3.15 -13.74
N THR A 55 -1.44 -1.95 -13.49
CA THR A 55 -0.04 -1.78 -13.07
C THR A 55 0.19 -2.38 -11.68
N GLN A 56 -0.74 -2.15 -10.75
CA GLN A 56 -0.68 -2.73 -9.40
C GLN A 56 -0.76 -4.26 -9.47
N ILE A 57 -1.69 -4.80 -10.27
CA ILE A 57 -1.85 -6.25 -10.46
C ILE A 57 -0.58 -6.87 -11.05
N ALA A 58 0.00 -6.26 -12.09
CA ALA A 58 1.21 -6.78 -12.71
C ALA A 58 2.37 -6.89 -11.71
N ALA A 59 2.58 -5.85 -10.90
CA ALA A 59 3.64 -5.84 -9.90
C ALA A 59 3.35 -6.81 -8.72
N ALA A 60 2.08 -6.99 -8.35
CA ALA A 60 1.69 -7.95 -7.30
C ALA A 60 1.86 -9.41 -7.74
N LYS A 61 1.66 -9.73 -9.03
CA LYS A 61 1.91 -11.07 -9.58
C LYS A 61 3.35 -11.53 -9.38
N LEU A 62 4.33 -10.64 -9.49
CA LEU A 62 5.73 -10.98 -9.24
C LEU A 62 5.97 -11.45 -7.79
N LEU A 63 5.19 -10.95 -6.85
CA LEU A 63 5.22 -11.43 -5.46
C LEU A 63 4.56 -12.81 -5.31
N CYS A 64 3.54 -13.11 -6.13
CA CYS A 64 2.96 -14.45 -6.17
C CYS A 64 3.99 -15.50 -6.62
N ASP A 65 4.85 -15.18 -7.58
CA ASP A 65 5.93 -16.06 -8.05
C ASP A 65 6.94 -16.39 -6.93
N ALA A 66 7.17 -15.44 -6.01
CA ALA A 66 8.00 -15.65 -4.81
C ALA A 66 7.30 -16.48 -3.73
N LYS A 67 6.04 -16.92 -3.97
CA LYS A 67 5.22 -17.73 -3.04
C LYS A 67 5.14 -17.09 -1.66
N VAL A 68 4.85 -15.79 -1.62
CA VAL A 68 4.63 -15.08 -0.36
C VAL A 68 3.34 -15.53 0.32
N ASP A 69 3.29 -15.46 1.64
CA ASP A 69 2.13 -15.88 2.42
C ASP A 69 1.06 -14.78 2.50
N ARG A 70 1.45 -13.52 2.24
CA ARG A 70 0.57 -12.35 2.25
C ARG A 70 1.17 -11.23 1.40
N ILE A 71 0.33 -10.38 0.80
CA ILE A 71 0.75 -9.19 0.05
C ILE A 71 0.16 -7.95 0.71
N ILE A 72 0.97 -6.89 0.85
CA ILE A 72 0.53 -5.57 1.32
C ILE A 72 0.91 -4.52 0.27
N TRP A 73 -0.07 -3.74 -0.16
CA TRP A 73 0.18 -2.48 -0.87
C TRP A 73 0.63 -1.41 0.14
N GLY A 74 1.87 -0.98 0.03
CA GLY A 74 2.50 -0.02 0.93
C GLY A 74 2.37 1.44 0.48
N GLY A 75 1.67 1.72 -0.62
CA GLY A 75 1.32 3.08 -1.01
C GLY A 75 0.16 3.63 -0.19
N THR A 76 0.15 4.94 0.02
CA THR A 76 -0.91 5.64 0.76
C THR A 76 -1.88 6.39 -0.15
N SER A 77 -1.90 6.07 -1.45
CA SER A 77 -2.73 6.75 -2.45
C SER A 77 -4.22 6.76 -2.12
N ALA A 78 -4.73 5.70 -1.52
CA ALA A 78 -6.13 5.62 -1.11
C ALA A 78 -6.54 6.68 -0.08
N SER A 79 -5.60 7.26 0.66
CA SER A 79 -5.91 8.34 1.61
C SER A 79 -6.40 9.62 0.92
N TRP A 80 -5.98 9.89 -0.34
CA TRP A 80 -6.47 11.04 -1.12
C TRP A 80 -7.27 10.66 -2.36
N LEU A 81 -7.06 9.47 -2.94
CA LEU A 81 -7.85 8.98 -4.08
C LEU A 81 -9.18 8.33 -3.66
N GLY A 82 -9.30 7.99 -2.38
CA GLY A 82 -10.41 7.26 -1.81
C GLY A 82 -10.14 5.76 -1.67
N VAL A 83 -10.69 5.19 -0.62
CA VAL A 83 -10.48 3.77 -0.21
C VAL A 83 -10.99 2.79 -1.26
N ALA A 84 -11.96 3.19 -2.09
CA ALA A 84 -12.54 2.35 -3.14
C ALA A 84 -11.49 1.80 -4.12
N GLN A 85 -10.41 2.54 -4.38
CA GLN A 85 -9.33 2.07 -5.25
C GLN A 85 -8.58 0.88 -4.63
N ASP A 86 -8.24 0.95 -3.35
CA ASP A 86 -7.57 -0.15 -2.66
C ASP A 86 -8.48 -1.37 -2.53
N VAL A 87 -9.78 -1.15 -2.30
CA VAL A 87 -10.77 -2.24 -2.30
C VAL A 87 -10.84 -2.91 -3.68
N ALA A 88 -10.90 -2.13 -4.76
CA ALA A 88 -10.92 -2.68 -6.13
C ALA A 88 -9.65 -3.50 -6.43
N PHE A 89 -8.48 -3.05 -5.99
CA PHE A 89 -7.24 -3.80 -6.12
C PHE A 89 -7.29 -5.14 -5.36
N VAL A 90 -7.73 -5.12 -4.10
CA VAL A 90 -7.86 -6.34 -3.29
C VAL A 90 -8.83 -7.33 -3.93
N GLU A 91 -9.99 -6.88 -4.38
CA GLU A 91 -10.99 -7.75 -5.02
C GLU A 91 -10.49 -8.32 -6.37
N ALA A 92 -9.83 -7.51 -7.19
CA ALA A 92 -9.24 -7.99 -8.43
C ALA A 92 -8.18 -9.07 -8.18
N MET A 93 -7.36 -8.89 -7.16
CA MET A 93 -6.33 -9.87 -6.82
C MET A 93 -6.90 -11.16 -6.25
N LYS A 94 -8.02 -11.14 -5.54
CA LYS A 94 -8.72 -12.36 -5.08
C LYS A 94 -9.13 -13.28 -6.23
N CYS A 95 -9.41 -12.74 -7.41
CA CYS A 95 -9.72 -13.52 -8.61
C CYS A 95 -8.47 -14.14 -9.27
N ILE A 96 -7.28 -13.68 -8.90
CA ILE A 96 -6.00 -14.07 -9.53
C ILE A 96 -5.22 -15.05 -8.65
N THR A 97 -5.28 -14.88 -7.33
CA THR A 97 -4.51 -15.67 -6.36
C THR A 97 -5.31 -15.91 -5.08
N SER A 98 -5.01 -17.01 -4.39
CA SER A 98 -5.50 -17.28 -3.04
C SER A 98 -4.68 -16.61 -1.93
N ILE A 99 -3.59 -15.89 -2.27
CA ILE A 99 -2.76 -15.19 -1.29
C ILE A 99 -3.56 -14.03 -0.71
N PRO A 100 -3.69 -13.91 0.63
CA PRO A 100 -4.33 -12.76 1.26
C PRO A 100 -3.65 -11.44 0.91
N ILE A 101 -4.44 -10.46 0.53
CA ILE A 101 -3.97 -9.14 0.10
C ILE A 101 -4.69 -8.04 0.88
N THR A 102 -3.95 -7.01 1.24
CA THR A 102 -4.47 -5.79 1.86
C THR A 102 -3.66 -4.56 1.44
N SER A 103 -4.05 -3.38 1.93
CA SER A 103 -3.25 -2.17 1.80
C SER A 103 -2.95 -1.54 3.15
N CYS A 104 -1.94 -0.69 3.22
CA CYS A 104 -1.63 0.03 4.46
C CYS A 104 -2.76 0.96 4.89
N VAL A 105 -3.50 1.58 3.96
CA VAL A 105 -4.64 2.45 4.29
C VAL A 105 -5.81 1.64 4.84
N LEU A 106 -6.13 0.49 4.24
CA LEU A 106 -7.16 -0.41 4.78
C LEU A 106 -6.82 -0.90 6.19
N GLU A 107 -5.57 -1.28 6.44
CA GLU A 107 -5.11 -1.74 7.75
C GLU A 107 -5.08 -0.60 8.79
N ILE A 108 -4.74 0.63 8.38
CA ILE A 108 -4.85 1.81 9.25
C ILE A 108 -6.30 2.01 9.67
N ASN A 109 -7.24 1.99 8.73
CA ASN A 109 -8.67 2.17 9.02
C ASN A 109 -9.20 1.10 9.98
N ILE A 110 -8.84 -0.17 9.74
CA ILE A 110 -9.20 -1.29 10.64
C ILE A 110 -8.61 -1.06 12.03
N SER A 111 -7.34 -0.65 12.11
CA SER A 111 -6.65 -0.42 13.38
C SER A 111 -7.28 0.74 14.16
N LEU A 112 -7.59 1.84 13.48
CA LEU A 112 -8.27 2.99 14.09
C LEU A 112 -9.67 2.64 14.62
N ALA A 113 -10.42 1.86 13.84
CA ALA A 113 -11.72 1.36 14.26
C ALA A 113 -11.61 0.47 15.51
N ASN A 114 -10.64 -0.43 15.55
CA ASN A 114 -10.43 -1.36 16.67
C ASN A 114 -10.08 -0.65 17.99
N ILE A 115 -9.35 0.47 17.93
CA ILE A 115 -9.03 1.28 19.12
C ILE A 115 -10.09 2.35 19.44
N GLY A 116 -11.16 2.43 18.65
CA GLY A 116 -12.24 3.40 18.82
C GLY A 116 -11.80 4.85 18.62
N ALA A 117 -10.81 5.11 17.76
CA ALA A 117 -10.30 6.45 17.50
C ALA A 117 -11.39 7.34 16.89
N LYS A 118 -11.65 8.51 17.50
CA LYS A 118 -12.65 9.48 17.03
C LYS A 118 -12.03 10.78 16.51
N HIS A 119 -10.81 11.05 16.89
CA HIS A 119 -10.06 12.25 16.52
C HIS A 119 -8.65 11.86 16.15
N LEU A 120 -8.18 12.34 15.00
CA LEU A 120 -6.85 12.07 14.47
C LEU A 120 -6.10 13.36 14.24
N GLY A 121 -4.82 13.41 14.60
CA GLY A 121 -3.89 14.39 14.10
C GLY A 121 -3.16 13.80 12.88
N ILE A 122 -3.20 14.50 11.75
CA ILE A 122 -2.59 14.05 10.51
C ILE A 122 -1.36 14.89 10.20
N VAL A 123 -0.21 14.22 9.96
CA VAL A 123 1.02 14.85 9.48
C VAL A 123 1.43 14.15 8.18
N THR A 124 1.52 14.89 7.09
CA THR A 124 1.85 14.35 5.77
C THR A 124 2.94 15.17 5.09
N PRO A 125 3.73 14.58 4.17
CA PRO A 125 4.73 15.29 3.38
C PRO A 125 4.15 15.89 2.09
N TYR A 126 2.82 15.93 1.95
CA TYR A 126 2.14 16.33 0.71
C TYR A 126 1.87 17.84 0.68
N THR A 127 1.50 18.32 -0.51
CA THR A 127 1.01 19.70 -0.72
C THR A 127 -0.34 19.92 -0.03
N ASP A 128 -0.68 21.17 0.24
CA ASP A 128 -1.89 21.54 1.01
C ASP A 128 -3.18 21.02 0.37
N ASP A 129 -3.26 20.97 -0.96
CA ASP A 129 -4.42 20.46 -1.70
C ASP A 129 -4.58 18.94 -1.51
N VAL A 130 -3.49 18.18 -1.56
CA VAL A 130 -3.49 16.74 -1.27
C VAL A 130 -3.82 16.49 0.20
N ALA A 131 -3.23 17.24 1.12
CA ALA A 131 -3.53 17.15 2.55
C ALA A 131 -5.01 17.47 2.87
N ALA A 132 -5.59 18.48 2.19
CA ALA A 132 -7.01 18.79 2.32
C ALA A 132 -7.90 17.63 1.82
N GLN A 133 -7.50 16.94 0.74
CA GLN A 133 -8.23 15.80 0.22
C GLN A 133 -8.18 14.60 1.21
N ILE A 134 -7.05 14.37 1.89
CA ILE A 134 -6.93 13.34 2.93
C ILE A 134 -7.90 13.60 4.08
N ASN A 135 -8.09 14.86 4.47
CA ASN A 135 -9.02 15.23 5.54
C ASN A 135 -10.50 15.04 5.16
N GLN A 136 -10.82 14.88 3.87
CA GLN A 136 -12.19 14.68 3.38
C GLN A 136 -12.54 13.19 3.23
N ASN A 137 -11.55 12.31 3.09
CA ASN A 137 -11.71 10.87 2.91
C ASN A 137 -11.64 10.12 4.26
#